data_81dd8b51731b034ff287c53c31048aa2
#
_entry.id   81dd8b51731b034ff287c53c31048aa2
#
_cell.length_a   1.000
_cell.length_b   1.000
_cell.length_c   1.000
_cell.angle_alpha   90.00
_cell.angle_beta   90.00
_cell.angle_gamma   90.00
#
_symmetry.space_group_name_H-M   'P 1'
#
loop_
_entity.id
_entity.type
_entity.pdbx_description
1 polymer ?
#
loop_
_entity_poly.entity_id
_entity_poly.type
_entity_poly.pdbx_seq_one_letter_code
_entity_poly.pdbx_strand_id
1 'polypeptide(L)'
;LAGIYTCGYTAHPPHKKLDKTALGTLAFVPTKHFETTEEALAHLSYEGINIWALETTSHSVDYTKVNYPKPLAIVLGNEALGVERNILEKCQSLLQIPMYGYKNSLNVANAAAITTFEILRQWAEDSKVTTCPTSK
;
A
#
# COMPACT_ATOMS: atom_id res chain seq x y z
N LEU A 1 9.99 3.05 0.19
CA LEU A 1 9.00 2.82 1.24
C LEU A 1 9.50 3.37 2.56
N ALA A 2 8.63 4.06 3.31
CA ALA A 2 8.92 4.54 4.66
C ALA A 2 8.83 3.42 5.71
N GLY A 3 7.97 2.41 5.48
CA GLY A 3 7.83 1.26 6.35
C GLY A 3 6.80 0.26 5.85
N ILE A 4 6.75 -0.88 6.52
CA ILE A 4 5.77 -1.94 6.32
C ILE A 4 5.09 -2.21 7.66
N TYR A 5 3.77 -2.21 7.67
CA TYR A 5 2.97 -2.62 8.82
C TYR A 5 2.34 -3.98 8.54
N THR A 6 2.57 -4.90 9.46
CA THR A 6 1.95 -6.23 9.44
C THR A 6 0.92 -6.33 10.56
N CYS A 7 -0.18 -7.02 10.31
CA CYS A 7 -1.29 -7.08 11.25
C CYS A 7 -1.72 -8.52 11.50
N GLY A 8 -2.17 -8.81 12.72
CA GLY A 8 -2.74 -10.09 13.12
C GLY A 8 -1.79 -11.25 12.89
N TYR A 9 -2.24 -12.26 12.16
CA TYR A 9 -1.46 -13.47 11.87
C TYR A 9 -0.42 -13.32 10.75
N THR A 10 -0.28 -12.13 10.15
CA THR A 10 0.74 -11.87 9.12
C THR A 10 2.12 -12.03 9.73
N ALA A 11 2.96 -12.86 9.10
CA ALA A 11 4.33 -13.10 9.55
C ALA A 11 5.13 -11.79 9.55
N HIS A 12 5.90 -11.56 10.61
CA HIS A 12 6.70 -10.35 10.81
C HIS A 12 8.09 -10.70 11.39
N PRO A 13 9.10 -9.84 11.21
CA PRO A 13 10.41 -10.04 11.84
C PRO A 13 10.32 -10.00 13.39
N PRO A 14 11.14 -10.81 14.09
CA PRO A 14 12.10 -11.79 13.56
C PRO A 14 11.40 -13.11 13.17
N HIS A 15 11.58 -13.56 11.93
CA HIS A 15 10.99 -14.81 11.45
C HIS A 15 11.91 -15.52 10.46
N LYS A 16 12.37 -16.74 10.80
CA LYS A 16 13.39 -17.50 10.04
C LYS A 16 13.10 -17.67 8.54
N LYS A 17 11.82 -17.77 8.15
CA LYS A 17 11.45 -17.89 6.73
C LYS A 17 11.51 -16.54 6.01
N LEU A 18 11.17 -15.44 6.70
CA LEU A 18 11.27 -14.10 6.13
C LEU A 18 12.72 -13.70 5.91
N ASP A 19 13.61 -14.00 6.86
CA ASP A 19 15.04 -13.69 6.75
C ASP A 19 15.68 -14.32 5.51
N LYS A 20 15.27 -15.55 5.16
CA LYS A 20 15.75 -16.25 3.97
C LYS A 20 15.25 -15.62 2.66
N THR A 21 13.99 -15.21 2.60
CA THR A 21 13.36 -14.68 1.37
C THR A 21 13.64 -13.21 1.16
N ALA A 22 13.82 -12.46 2.22
CA ALA A 22 14.07 -11.03 2.16
C ALA A 22 15.52 -10.66 1.80
N LEU A 23 16.45 -11.64 1.77
CA LEU A 23 17.85 -11.44 1.35
C LEU A 23 18.53 -10.20 1.96
N GLY A 24 18.28 -9.94 3.25
CA GLY A 24 18.84 -8.79 3.97
C GLY A 24 18.10 -7.46 3.77
N THR A 25 17.06 -7.40 2.95
CA THR A 25 16.32 -6.15 2.70
C THR A 25 15.49 -5.67 3.90
N LEU A 26 15.19 -6.54 4.86
CA LEU A 26 14.48 -6.19 6.10
C LEU A 26 15.21 -5.12 6.93
N ALA A 27 16.53 -5.01 6.78
CA ALA A 27 17.33 -4.00 7.47
C ALA A 27 17.10 -2.57 6.92
N PHE A 28 16.58 -2.45 5.68
CA PHE A 28 16.44 -1.18 4.99
C PHE A 28 15.01 -0.60 5.04
N VAL A 29 14.00 -1.44 5.36
CA VAL A 29 12.62 -1.00 5.45
C VAL A 29 12.09 -1.32 6.85
N PRO A 30 11.85 -0.31 7.70
CA PRO A 30 11.30 -0.50 9.03
C PRO A 30 10.00 -1.29 8.96
N THR A 31 9.87 -2.31 9.79
CA THR A 31 8.64 -3.12 9.89
C THR A 31 8.09 -3.00 11.31
N LYS A 32 6.79 -2.73 11.42
CA LYS A 32 6.06 -2.68 12.68
C LYS A 32 4.89 -3.65 12.64
N HIS A 33 4.70 -4.38 13.73
CA HIS A 33 3.57 -5.31 13.87
C HIS A 33 2.50 -4.74 14.79
N PHE A 34 1.23 -4.97 14.44
CA PHE A 34 0.05 -4.63 15.23
C PHE A 34 -0.81 -5.88 15.43
N GLU A 35 -1.44 -6.01 16.58
CA GLU A 35 -2.33 -7.14 16.88
C GLU A 35 -3.54 -7.18 15.95
N THR A 36 -4.05 -6.01 15.55
CA THR A 36 -5.18 -5.88 14.64
C THR A 36 -4.91 -4.86 13.54
N THR A 37 -5.62 -4.99 12.43
CA THR A 37 -5.57 -4.00 11.35
C THR A 37 -6.13 -2.66 11.81
N GLU A 38 -7.16 -2.67 12.62
CA GLU A 38 -7.78 -1.47 13.19
C GLU A 38 -6.79 -0.63 13.99
N GLU A 39 -5.95 -1.26 14.81
CA GLU A 39 -4.89 -0.57 15.55
C GLU A 39 -3.88 0.10 14.62
N ALA A 40 -3.48 -0.60 13.55
CA ALA A 40 -2.59 -0.03 12.55
C ALA A 40 -3.22 1.19 11.84
N LEU A 41 -4.50 1.09 11.46
CA LEU A 41 -5.23 2.20 10.83
C LEU A 41 -5.39 3.39 11.79
N ALA A 42 -5.70 3.14 13.07
CA ALA A 42 -5.80 4.19 14.07
C ALA A 42 -4.46 4.92 14.26
N HIS A 43 -3.36 4.17 14.29
CA HIS A 43 -2.02 4.75 14.35
C HIS A 43 -1.70 5.61 13.12
N LEU A 44 -1.97 5.11 11.91
CA LEU A 44 -1.76 5.87 10.66
C LEU A 44 -2.62 7.14 10.62
N SER A 45 -3.88 7.07 11.04
CA SER A 45 -4.78 8.22 11.11
C SER A 45 -4.27 9.28 12.12
N TYR A 46 -3.76 8.84 13.27
CA TYR A 46 -3.17 9.74 14.26
C TYR A 46 -1.94 10.48 13.72
N GLU A 47 -1.14 9.81 12.89
CA GLU A 47 0.03 10.39 12.21
C GLU A 47 -0.35 11.26 10.98
N GLY A 48 -1.64 11.41 10.69
CA GLY A 48 -2.13 12.19 9.54
C GLY A 48 -1.83 11.57 8.18
N ILE A 49 -1.65 10.26 8.12
CA ILE A 49 -1.35 9.52 6.89
C ILE A 49 -2.67 9.14 6.20
N ASN A 50 -2.79 9.43 4.92
CA ASN A 50 -3.93 9.00 4.11
C ASN A 50 -3.91 7.47 3.99
N ILE A 51 -5.07 6.83 4.12
CA ILE A 51 -5.20 5.37 4.10
C ILE A 51 -6.09 4.98 2.94
N TRP A 52 -5.52 4.31 1.95
CA TRP A 52 -6.23 3.77 0.81
C TRP A 52 -6.10 2.25 0.80
N ALA A 53 -7.02 1.53 0.19
CA ALA A 53 -6.93 0.08 0.05
C ALA A 53 -6.82 -0.32 -1.42
N LEU A 54 -6.05 -1.37 -1.70
CA LEU A 54 -5.98 -2.03 -2.99
C LEU A 54 -6.81 -3.31 -2.93
N GLU A 55 -8.05 -3.22 -3.41
CA GLU A 55 -9.01 -4.32 -3.42
C GLU A 55 -10.01 -4.13 -4.57
N THR A 56 -10.37 -5.19 -5.27
CA THR A 56 -11.33 -5.13 -6.37
C THR A 56 -12.76 -5.17 -5.82
N THR A 57 -13.44 -4.05 -5.90
CA THR A 57 -14.85 -3.88 -5.49
C THR A 57 -15.63 -3.11 -6.56
N SER A 58 -16.97 -3.05 -6.42
CA SER A 58 -17.82 -2.22 -7.30
C SER A 58 -17.55 -0.71 -7.19
N HIS A 59 -16.86 -0.28 -6.14
CA HIS A 59 -16.53 1.13 -5.85
C HIS A 59 -15.06 1.46 -6.08
N SER A 60 -14.25 0.46 -6.45
CA SER A 60 -12.82 0.67 -6.65
C SER A 60 -12.53 1.41 -7.96
N VAL A 61 -11.57 2.31 -7.90
CA VAL A 61 -11.10 3.09 -9.05
C VAL A 61 -9.81 2.49 -9.58
N ASP A 62 -9.61 2.56 -10.88
CA ASP A 62 -8.36 2.17 -11.54
C ASP A 62 -7.17 2.93 -10.92
N TYR A 63 -6.17 2.18 -10.47
CA TYR A 63 -4.99 2.69 -9.77
C TYR A 63 -4.21 3.75 -10.57
N THR A 64 -4.36 3.78 -11.89
CA THR A 64 -3.72 4.79 -12.77
C THR A 64 -4.54 6.07 -12.93
N LYS A 65 -5.81 6.09 -12.49
CA LYS A 65 -6.75 7.19 -12.72
C LYS A 65 -7.03 8.04 -11.48
N VAL A 66 -6.12 8.03 -10.54
CA VAL A 66 -6.21 8.77 -9.29
C VAL A 66 -4.98 9.64 -9.08
N ASN A 67 -5.11 10.69 -8.27
CA ASN A 67 -3.99 11.49 -7.81
C ASN A 67 -3.62 11.03 -6.39
N TYR A 68 -2.43 10.51 -6.22
CA TYR A 68 -1.98 9.95 -4.94
C TYR A 68 -1.57 11.05 -3.95
N PRO A 69 -2.25 11.16 -2.79
CA PRO A 69 -1.85 12.12 -1.76
C PRO A 69 -0.52 11.72 -1.11
N LYS A 70 0.12 12.66 -0.44
CA LYS A 70 1.34 12.41 0.33
C LYS A 70 1.21 13.05 1.70
N PRO A 71 1.43 12.33 2.80
CA PRO A 71 1.81 10.91 2.91
C PRO A 71 0.65 9.94 2.64
N LEU A 72 0.97 8.70 2.29
CA LEU A 72 0.00 7.66 1.93
C LEU A 72 0.41 6.28 2.44
N ALA A 73 -0.56 5.53 2.95
CA ALA A 73 -0.48 4.10 3.23
C ALA A 73 -1.46 3.34 2.34
N ILE A 74 -1.01 2.20 1.82
CA ILE A 74 -1.85 1.28 1.04
C ILE A 74 -2.09 0.02 1.85
N VAL A 75 -3.36 -0.28 2.10
CA VAL A 75 -3.80 -1.53 2.72
C VAL A 75 -3.89 -2.60 1.63
N LEU A 76 -3.26 -3.73 1.90
CA LEU A 76 -3.27 -4.91 1.04
C LEU A 76 -3.96 -6.05 1.75
N GLY A 77 -4.79 -6.79 1.02
CA GLY A 77 -5.54 -7.91 1.56
C GLY A 77 -4.74 -9.21 1.65
N ASN A 78 -5.30 -10.14 2.41
CA ASN A 78 -4.88 -11.53 2.41
C ASN A 78 -5.26 -12.20 1.06
N GLU A 79 -4.44 -13.14 0.59
CA GLU A 79 -4.65 -13.83 -0.70
C GLU A 79 -5.97 -14.60 -0.77
N ALA A 80 -6.47 -15.10 0.36
CA ALA A 80 -7.69 -15.91 0.40
C ALA A 80 -8.95 -15.08 0.67
N LEU A 81 -8.85 -14.08 1.53
CA LEU A 81 -10.00 -13.34 2.07
C LEU A 81 -10.09 -11.90 1.57
N GLY A 82 -9.00 -11.37 0.98
CA GLY A 82 -8.93 -9.97 0.61
C GLY A 82 -8.86 -9.04 1.83
N VAL A 83 -9.34 -7.81 1.67
CA VAL A 83 -9.46 -6.82 2.76
C VAL A 83 -10.87 -6.90 3.34
N GLU A 84 -10.97 -7.02 4.66
CA GLU A 84 -12.25 -7.07 5.37
C GLU A 84 -13.07 -5.78 5.14
N ARG A 85 -14.39 -5.93 5.07
CA ARG A 85 -15.30 -4.82 4.79
C ARG A 85 -15.20 -3.66 5.78
N ASN A 86 -15.10 -3.96 7.08
CA ASN A 86 -14.92 -2.96 8.14
C ASN A 86 -13.62 -2.16 8.00
N ILE A 87 -12.58 -2.74 7.38
CA ILE A 87 -11.32 -2.08 7.06
C ILE A 87 -11.49 -1.20 5.81
N LEU A 88 -12.14 -1.71 4.76
CA LEU A 88 -12.44 -0.94 3.55
C LEU A 88 -13.25 0.33 3.85
N GLU A 89 -14.22 0.24 4.75
CA GLU A 89 -15.05 1.37 5.18
C GLU A 89 -14.25 2.48 5.91
N LYS A 90 -13.07 2.17 6.42
CA LYS A 90 -12.14 3.13 7.06
C LYS A 90 -11.13 3.73 6.08
N CYS A 91 -11.06 3.23 4.86
CA CYS A 91 -10.16 3.75 3.84
C CYS A 91 -10.81 4.91 3.07
N GLN A 92 -10.04 5.97 2.80
CA GLN A 92 -10.54 7.13 2.06
C GLN A 92 -10.76 6.84 0.58
N SER A 93 -10.06 5.86 0.01
CA SER A 93 -10.22 5.45 -1.38
C SER A 93 -9.92 3.97 -1.56
N LEU A 94 -10.59 3.36 -2.53
CA LEU A 94 -10.41 1.98 -2.92
C LEU A 94 -9.87 1.93 -4.34
N LEU A 95 -8.78 1.22 -4.53
CA LEU A 95 -8.09 1.09 -5.81
C LEU A 95 -8.22 -0.33 -6.33
N GLN A 96 -8.19 -0.47 -7.63
CA GLN A 96 -8.03 -1.76 -8.30
C GLN A 96 -7.00 -1.70 -9.42
N ILE A 97 -6.34 -2.83 -9.64
CA ILE A 97 -5.56 -3.08 -10.85
C ILE A 97 -6.49 -3.79 -11.84
N PRO A 98 -6.80 -3.20 -13.01
CA PRO A 98 -7.66 -3.84 -14.00
C PRO A 98 -7.09 -5.19 -14.45
N MET A 99 -7.92 -6.23 -14.39
CA MET A 99 -7.57 -7.58 -14.82
C MET A 99 -8.17 -7.89 -16.18
N TYR A 100 -7.35 -8.39 -17.11
CA TYR A 100 -7.76 -8.68 -18.50
C TYR A 100 -7.85 -10.19 -18.80
N GLY A 101 -7.82 -11.04 -17.79
CA GLY A 101 -7.84 -12.50 -17.91
C GLY A 101 -8.87 -13.17 -17.02
N TYR A 102 -8.74 -14.48 -16.87
CA TYR A 102 -9.64 -15.30 -16.04
C TYR A 102 -9.51 -15.06 -14.53
N LYS A 103 -8.35 -14.61 -14.08
CA LYS A 103 -8.09 -14.36 -12.65
C LYS A 103 -8.56 -12.98 -12.27
N ASN A 104 -9.17 -12.87 -11.10
CA ASN A 104 -9.72 -11.62 -10.57
C ASN A 104 -8.72 -10.87 -9.66
N SER A 105 -7.56 -11.47 -9.38
CA SER A 105 -6.55 -10.90 -8.49
C SER A 105 -5.13 -11.29 -8.89
N LEU A 106 -4.18 -10.48 -8.47
CA LEU A 106 -2.74 -10.73 -8.53
C LEU A 106 -2.24 -11.27 -7.18
N ASN A 107 -1.07 -11.90 -7.21
CA ASN A 107 -0.31 -12.11 -5.98
C ASN A 107 -0.09 -10.77 -5.28
N VAL A 108 -0.22 -10.74 -3.95
CA VAL A 108 -0.17 -9.51 -3.15
C VAL A 108 1.14 -8.74 -3.31
N ALA A 109 2.28 -9.43 -3.42
CA ALA A 109 3.57 -8.77 -3.62
C ALA A 109 3.66 -8.09 -4.99
N ASN A 110 3.11 -8.73 -6.04
CA ASN A 110 3.04 -8.13 -7.38
C ASN A 110 2.12 -6.93 -7.40
N ALA A 111 0.94 -7.03 -6.78
CA ALA A 111 0.00 -5.92 -6.66
C ALA A 111 0.61 -4.73 -5.90
N ALA A 112 1.31 -5.00 -4.79
CA ALA A 112 2.03 -4.00 -4.02
C ALA A 112 3.12 -3.32 -4.86
N ALA A 113 3.92 -4.08 -5.61
CA ALA A 113 4.98 -3.54 -6.45
C ALA A 113 4.41 -2.62 -7.54
N ILE A 114 3.41 -3.08 -8.29
CA ILE A 114 2.78 -2.32 -9.37
C ILE A 114 2.25 -0.98 -8.84
N THR A 115 1.48 -1.02 -7.74
CA THR A 115 0.87 0.18 -7.16
C THR A 115 1.93 1.12 -6.59
N THR A 116 2.94 0.59 -5.91
CA THR A 116 4.03 1.41 -5.34
C THR A 116 4.79 2.16 -6.43
N PHE A 117 5.10 1.50 -7.55
CA PHE A 117 5.81 2.16 -8.65
C PHE A 117 4.97 3.23 -9.33
N GLU A 118 3.67 3.06 -9.47
CA GLU A 118 2.78 4.12 -9.98
C GLU A 118 2.72 5.32 -9.04
N ILE A 119 2.60 5.09 -7.73
CA ILE A 119 2.66 6.15 -6.71
C ILE A 119 3.98 6.94 -6.83
N LEU A 120 5.10 6.23 -6.91
CA LEU A 120 6.41 6.87 -7.02
C LEU A 120 6.57 7.65 -8.33
N ARG A 121 6.03 7.13 -9.44
CA ARG A 121 6.04 7.84 -10.73
C ARG A 121 5.32 9.18 -10.62
N GLN A 122 4.11 9.21 -10.07
CA GLN A 122 3.34 10.45 -9.90
C GLN A 122 4.06 11.43 -8.98
N TRP A 123 4.53 10.98 -7.83
CA TRP A 123 5.24 11.84 -6.87
C TRP A 123 6.56 12.41 -7.42
N ALA A 124 7.24 11.68 -8.32
CA ALA A 124 8.44 12.16 -8.98
C ALA A 124 8.12 13.23 -10.05
N GLU A 125 7.00 13.10 -10.74
CA GLU A 125 6.52 14.10 -11.70
C GLU A 125 6.11 15.39 -11.00
N ASP A 126 5.35 15.33 -9.92
CA ASP A 126 4.95 16.47 -9.12
C ASP A 126 6.16 17.25 -8.59
N SER A 127 7.21 16.55 -8.19
CA SER A 127 8.46 17.16 -7.70
C SER A 127 9.21 17.94 -8.79
N LYS A 128 9.07 17.55 -10.06
CA LYS A 128 9.70 18.25 -11.20
C LYS A 128 8.97 19.55 -11.57
N VAL A 129 7.66 19.57 -11.40
CA VAL A 129 6.83 20.76 -11.66
C VAL A 129 7.16 21.90 -10.70
N THR A 130 7.59 21.57 -9.47
CA THR A 130 7.93 22.56 -8.44
C THR A 130 9.33 23.21 -8.65
N THR A 131 10.15 22.68 -9.56
CA THR A 131 11.54 23.14 -9.80
C THR A 131 11.73 23.89 -11.11
N CYS A 132 10.70 24.52 -11.67
CA CYS A 132 10.90 25.44 -12.77
C CYS A 132 11.28 26.84 -12.20
N PRO A 133 12.57 27.25 -12.16
CA PRO A 133 12.90 28.63 -11.86
C PRO A 133 12.49 29.45 -13.07
N THR A 134 11.56 30.36 -12.90
CA THR A 134 11.38 31.47 -13.82
C THR A 134 12.69 32.25 -13.89
N SER A 135 13.56 31.89 -14.83
CA SER A 135 14.66 32.75 -15.22
C SER A 135 14.08 33.94 -15.97
N LYS A 136 14.18 35.08 -15.33
CA LYS A 136 14.14 36.36 -16.02
C LYS A 136 15.43 36.59 -16.81
#